data_b7ed70c03834ae13fb76d7c2a0acd2c6
#
_entry.id   b7ed70c03834ae13fb76d7c2a0acd2c6
#
_cell.length_a   1.000
_cell.length_b   1.000
_cell.length_c   1.000
_cell.angle_alpha   90.00
_cell.angle_beta   90.00
_cell.angle_gamma   90.00
#
_symmetry.space_group_name_H-M   'P 1'
#
loop_
_entity.id
_entity.type
_entity.pdbx_description
1 polymer ?
#
loop_
_entity_poly.entity_id
_entity_poly.type
_entity_poly.pdbx_seq_one_letter_code
_entity_poly.pdbx_strand_id
1 'polypeptide(L)'
;MKPINYLLILFVAFTLQYAPLSAQANLLNSRVPQDIGKLTEFQEETNDATPLAYGYVDDRDVLWSKTIWEIIDLNERINFPYYYPTDTLNLGPDRRSLFDLLKLNLSKGKIKEVYNSSYFQEKLTYDEIQESLMAIDTIEAGYDQYNAEGFVDEEYINKRRITSAEIKQFRIKGTWYFNKRLGELRYRLLGVCPVAADINIQAANEEEEDLVELFWVWYPDARETLNQNSIFNSRNSSQPITFDVMLNTRRFNSIIYKEENVYEDREVKDYIFEDALRQLLESERIKSVIRDFEQDMWNN
;
A
#
# COMPACT_ATOMS: atom_id res chain seq x y z
N MET A 1 -64.34 -18.60 2.15
CA MET A 1 -63.17 -18.13 2.97
C MET A 1 -63.64 -16.97 3.79
N LYS A 2 -63.40 -17.00 5.09
CA LYS A 2 -63.93 -16.00 6.02
C LYS A 2 -63.20 -14.66 5.85
N PRO A 3 -63.88 -13.50 5.91
CA PRO A 3 -63.30 -12.17 5.69
C PRO A 3 -62.11 -11.85 6.59
N ILE A 4 -62.02 -12.50 7.73
CA ILE A 4 -60.94 -12.39 8.70
C ILE A 4 -59.56 -12.77 8.11
N ASN A 5 -59.53 -13.75 7.19
CA ASN A 5 -58.27 -14.17 6.57
C ASN A 5 -57.70 -13.12 5.58
N TYR A 6 -58.55 -12.37 4.89
CA TYR A 6 -58.11 -11.27 4.04
C TYR A 6 -57.56 -10.09 4.83
N LEU A 7 -58.15 -9.80 6.02
CA LEU A 7 -57.70 -8.74 6.88
C LEU A 7 -56.31 -9.06 7.45
N LEU A 8 -56.09 -10.33 7.79
CA LEU A 8 -54.78 -10.81 8.32
C LEU A 8 -53.68 -10.79 7.25
N ILE A 9 -54.03 -11.19 5.99
CA ILE A 9 -53.11 -11.11 4.87
C ILE A 9 -52.76 -9.64 4.55
N LEU A 10 -53.75 -8.74 4.59
CA LEU A 10 -53.51 -7.31 4.33
C LEU A 10 -52.69 -6.68 5.41
N PHE A 11 -52.83 -7.08 6.68
CA PHE A 11 -52.01 -6.62 7.79
C PHE A 11 -50.58 -7.12 7.71
N VAL A 12 -50.36 -8.37 7.32
CA VAL A 12 -49.01 -8.94 7.06
C VAL A 12 -48.34 -8.26 5.85
N ALA A 13 -49.07 -7.99 4.80
CA ALA A 13 -48.58 -7.27 3.62
C ALA A 13 -48.21 -5.83 3.96
N PHE A 14 -48.92 -5.18 4.90
CA PHE A 14 -48.63 -3.83 5.32
C PHE A 14 -47.41 -3.74 6.30
N THR A 15 -47.19 -4.77 7.11
CA THR A 15 -46.01 -4.86 7.97
C THR A 15 -44.74 -5.19 7.21
N LEU A 16 -44.81 -5.87 6.05
CA LEU A 16 -43.70 -6.14 5.18
C LEU A 16 -43.20 -4.92 4.39
N GLN A 17 -43.97 -3.82 4.34
CA GLN A 17 -43.56 -2.59 3.66
C GLN A 17 -42.74 -1.63 4.53
N TYR A 18 -42.59 -1.90 5.83
CA TYR A 18 -41.71 -1.15 6.71
C TYR A 18 -40.31 -1.81 6.81
N ALA A 19 -39.73 -2.22 5.69
CA ALA A 19 -38.28 -2.36 5.65
C ALA A 19 -37.71 -0.93 5.83
N PRO A 20 -36.93 -0.63 6.86
CA PRO A 20 -36.27 0.65 6.95
C PRO A 20 -35.39 0.76 5.68
N LEU A 21 -35.74 1.69 4.80
CA LEU A 21 -34.81 2.17 3.78
C LEU A 21 -33.65 2.79 4.56
N SER A 22 -32.63 1.99 4.82
CA SER A 22 -31.36 2.49 5.34
C SER A 22 -30.76 3.34 4.24
N ALA A 23 -31.11 4.62 4.23
CA ALA A 23 -30.50 5.58 3.33
C ALA A 23 -29.02 5.66 3.67
N GLN A 24 -28.20 5.76 2.63
CA GLN A 24 -26.75 5.95 2.72
C GLN A 24 -26.36 6.83 3.91
N ALA A 25 -25.51 6.32 4.81
CA ALA A 25 -24.97 7.07 5.93
C ALA A 25 -23.89 8.06 5.44
N ASN A 26 -24.24 8.91 4.47
CA ASN A 26 -23.38 10.01 4.09
C ASN A 26 -23.55 11.17 5.10
N LEU A 27 -22.62 12.11 5.07
CA LEU A 27 -22.63 13.28 5.96
C LEU A 27 -23.97 14.01 5.98
N LEU A 28 -24.71 14.04 4.85
CA LEU A 28 -25.97 14.76 4.70
C LEU A 28 -27.17 14.03 5.36
N ASN A 29 -27.10 12.72 5.52
CA ASN A 29 -28.18 11.89 6.05
C ASN A 29 -27.86 11.27 7.42
N SER A 30 -26.65 11.46 7.93
CA SER A 30 -26.24 10.93 9.23
C SER A 30 -26.95 11.69 10.35
N ARG A 31 -27.58 10.95 11.26
CA ARG A 31 -28.26 11.52 12.44
C ARG A 31 -27.30 11.78 13.60
N VAL A 32 -26.24 10.99 13.67
CA VAL A 32 -25.21 11.10 14.71
C VAL A 32 -23.83 11.08 14.06
N PRO A 33 -22.82 11.76 14.62
CA PRO A 33 -21.48 11.83 14.05
C PRO A 33 -20.80 10.46 13.85
N GLN A 34 -21.16 9.48 14.67
CA GLN A 34 -20.59 8.13 14.59
C GLN A 34 -21.04 7.33 13.35
N ASP A 35 -22.09 7.76 12.67
CA ASP A 35 -22.62 7.11 11.48
C ASP A 35 -22.01 7.66 10.18
N ILE A 36 -21.20 8.72 10.29
CA ILE A 36 -20.52 9.32 9.14
C ILE A 36 -19.48 8.32 8.62
N GLY A 37 -19.55 8.02 7.34
CA GLY A 37 -18.59 7.13 6.66
C GLY A 37 -18.88 5.64 6.82
N LYS A 38 -19.84 5.23 7.67
CA LYS A 38 -20.24 3.83 7.74
C LYS A 38 -21.03 3.43 6.50
N LEU A 39 -20.69 2.30 5.94
CA LEU A 39 -21.50 1.66 4.90
C LEU A 39 -22.79 1.14 5.53
N THR A 40 -23.88 1.20 4.81
CA THR A 40 -25.11 0.51 5.20
C THR A 40 -24.99 -0.99 4.92
N GLU A 41 -25.72 -1.83 5.63
CA GLU A 41 -25.76 -3.29 5.39
C GLU A 41 -26.01 -3.61 3.89
N PHE A 42 -26.88 -2.86 3.23
CA PHE A 42 -27.12 -3.01 1.79
C PHE A 42 -25.93 -2.62 0.94
N GLN A 43 -25.15 -1.62 1.34
CA GLN A 43 -23.94 -1.23 0.64
C GLN A 43 -22.80 -2.22 0.90
N GLU A 44 -22.73 -2.84 2.08
CA GLU A 44 -21.79 -3.91 2.38
C GLU A 44 -22.11 -5.17 1.57
N GLU A 45 -23.40 -5.53 1.43
CA GLU A 45 -23.83 -6.68 0.62
C GLU A 45 -23.69 -6.45 -0.89
N THR A 46 -23.95 -5.22 -1.37
CA THR A 46 -23.84 -4.88 -2.80
C THR A 46 -22.44 -4.41 -3.21
N ASN A 47 -21.65 -3.99 -2.27
CA ASN A 47 -20.26 -3.66 -2.50
C ASN A 47 -19.51 -4.97 -2.65
N ASP A 48 -19.33 -5.40 -3.90
CA ASP A 48 -18.50 -6.54 -4.28
C ASP A 48 -17.03 -6.16 -3.95
N ALA A 49 -16.73 -6.18 -2.63
CA ALA A 49 -15.46 -5.71 -2.06
C ALA A 49 -14.28 -6.63 -2.42
N THR A 50 -14.48 -7.49 -3.40
CA THR A 50 -13.41 -8.32 -3.95
C THR A 50 -12.58 -7.50 -4.94
N PRO A 51 -11.25 -7.54 -4.85
CA PRO A 51 -10.40 -6.88 -5.83
C PRO A 51 -10.62 -7.51 -7.21
N LEU A 52 -10.57 -6.68 -8.25
CA LEU A 52 -10.67 -7.18 -9.63
C LEU A 52 -9.63 -8.29 -9.84
N ALA A 53 -10.10 -9.48 -10.21
CA ALA A 53 -9.22 -10.62 -10.43
C ALA A 53 -8.20 -10.29 -11.53
N TYR A 54 -6.94 -10.63 -11.28
CA TYR A 54 -5.98 -10.66 -12.35
C TYR A 54 -6.38 -11.76 -13.35
N GLY A 55 -6.55 -11.40 -14.63
CA GLY A 55 -6.76 -12.40 -15.67
C GLY A 55 -5.62 -13.41 -15.68
N TYR A 56 -5.95 -14.68 -15.87
CA TYR A 56 -4.94 -15.71 -16.09
C TYR A 56 -4.22 -15.42 -17.42
N VAL A 57 -2.92 -15.44 -17.38
CA VAL A 57 -2.04 -15.29 -18.56
C VAL A 57 -1.23 -16.58 -18.66
N ASP A 58 -1.39 -17.30 -19.77
CA ASP A 58 -0.59 -18.47 -20.07
C ASP A 58 0.81 -18.01 -20.51
N ASP A 59 1.86 -18.71 -20.10
CA ASP A 59 3.25 -18.40 -20.50
C ASP A 59 3.43 -18.29 -22.00
N ARG A 60 2.65 -19.06 -22.77
CA ARG A 60 2.63 -19.00 -24.24
C ARG A 60 2.04 -17.71 -24.80
N ASP A 61 1.23 -17.00 -24.00
CA ASP A 61 0.61 -15.74 -24.42
C ASP A 61 1.50 -14.53 -24.09
N VAL A 62 2.55 -14.69 -23.29
CA VAL A 62 3.54 -13.67 -23.00
C VAL A 62 4.58 -13.63 -24.12
N LEU A 63 4.51 -12.61 -24.96
CA LEU A 63 5.48 -12.40 -26.03
C LEU A 63 6.77 -11.74 -25.53
N TRP A 64 6.61 -10.83 -24.59
CA TRP A 64 7.68 -10.03 -24.02
C TRP A 64 7.33 -9.64 -22.59
N SER A 65 8.33 -9.57 -21.74
CA SER A 65 8.17 -9.06 -20.37
C SER A 65 9.40 -8.34 -19.92
N LYS A 66 9.22 -7.39 -19.02
CA LYS A 66 10.29 -6.63 -18.38
C LYS A 66 9.93 -6.31 -16.93
N THR A 67 10.76 -6.78 -16.01
CA THR A 67 10.60 -6.47 -14.59
C THR A 67 11.35 -5.19 -14.27
N ILE A 68 10.69 -4.30 -13.54
CA ILE A 68 11.23 -3.01 -13.13
C ILE A 68 10.95 -2.77 -11.64
N TRP A 69 11.82 -1.96 -11.04
CA TRP A 69 11.64 -1.44 -9.68
C TRP A 69 11.55 0.08 -9.76
N GLU A 70 10.58 0.62 -9.07
CA GLU A 70 10.26 2.04 -9.11
C GLU A 70 10.18 2.62 -7.70
N ILE A 71 10.53 3.88 -7.57
CA ILE A 71 10.41 4.69 -6.36
C ILE A 71 9.20 5.59 -6.51
N ILE A 72 8.30 5.56 -5.54
CA ILE A 72 7.20 6.51 -5.35
C ILE A 72 7.64 7.46 -4.24
N ASP A 73 8.08 8.67 -4.59
CA ASP A 73 8.47 9.70 -3.64
C ASP A 73 7.23 10.33 -3.00
N LEU A 74 7.15 10.27 -1.67
CA LEU A 74 6.02 10.79 -0.90
C LEU A 74 6.08 12.31 -0.71
N ASN A 75 7.16 12.98 -1.09
CA ASN A 75 7.21 14.44 -1.13
C ASN A 75 6.48 15.03 -2.34
N GLU A 76 6.18 14.21 -3.35
CA GLU A 76 5.43 14.65 -4.51
C GLU A 76 3.94 14.75 -4.22
N ARG A 77 3.33 15.87 -4.60
CA ARG A 77 1.91 16.14 -4.34
C ARG A 77 0.96 15.08 -4.89
N ILE A 78 1.29 14.47 -6.03
CA ILE A 78 0.46 13.42 -6.64
C ILE A 78 0.42 12.16 -5.77
N ASN A 79 1.48 11.91 -5.00
CA ASN A 79 1.66 10.74 -4.15
C ASN A 79 1.14 10.93 -2.71
N PHE A 80 0.71 12.14 -2.32
CA PHE A 80 0.15 12.43 -0.99
C PHE A 80 -0.99 11.51 -0.55
N PRO A 81 -1.85 11.00 -1.42
CA PRO A 81 -2.88 10.06 -1.01
C PRO A 81 -2.36 8.76 -0.37
N TYR A 82 -1.11 8.38 -0.64
CA TYR A 82 -0.47 7.22 -0.01
C TYR A 82 0.18 7.55 1.33
N TYR A 83 0.56 8.82 1.51
CA TYR A 83 1.26 9.30 2.68
C TYR A 83 0.32 9.73 3.81
N TYR A 84 -0.70 10.55 3.48
CA TYR A 84 -1.62 11.09 4.48
C TYR A 84 -2.84 10.19 4.74
N PRO A 85 -3.32 10.15 5.99
CA PRO A 85 -2.90 10.90 7.16
C PRO A 85 -1.69 10.26 7.87
N THR A 86 -0.79 11.09 8.38
CA THR A 86 0.35 10.64 9.20
C THR A 86 -0.05 10.46 10.66
N ASP A 87 -1.03 11.23 11.14
CA ASP A 87 -1.63 11.10 12.47
C ASP A 87 -3.06 10.54 12.34
N THR A 88 -3.26 9.38 12.96
CA THR A 88 -4.55 8.67 12.96
C THR A 88 -5.40 8.96 14.21
N LEU A 89 -4.86 9.65 15.23
CA LEU A 89 -5.54 9.88 16.50
C LEU A 89 -6.70 10.87 16.38
N ASN A 90 -6.56 11.88 15.52
CA ASN A 90 -7.51 12.98 15.34
C ASN A 90 -8.43 12.81 14.12
N LEU A 91 -8.29 11.74 13.37
CA LEU A 91 -9.07 11.46 12.17
C LEU A 91 -9.91 10.20 12.36
N GLY A 92 -10.99 10.10 11.59
CA GLY A 92 -11.85 8.92 11.64
C GLY A 92 -11.09 7.63 11.34
N PRO A 93 -11.53 6.48 11.86
CA PRO A 93 -10.85 5.20 11.77
C PRO A 93 -10.69 4.71 10.32
N ASP A 94 -11.48 5.27 9.39
CA ASP A 94 -11.51 4.86 7.98
C ASP A 94 -10.44 5.54 7.13
N ARG A 95 -9.72 6.52 7.69
CA ARG A 95 -8.63 7.22 6.99
C ARG A 95 -7.29 6.78 7.53
N ARG A 96 -6.52 6.08 6.69
CA ARG A 96 -5.18 5.59 7.02
C ARG A 96 -4.23 5.85 5.87
N SER A 97 -2.94 6.05 6.21
CA SER A 97 -1.87 6.00 5.20
C SER A 97 -1.64 4.57 4.73
N LEU A 98 -1.00 4.42 3.57
CA LEU A 98 -0.65 3.09 3.06
C LEU A 98 0.22 2.31 4.06
N PHE A 99 1.21 2.96 4.69
CA PHE A 99 2.07 2.32 5.68
C PHE A 99 1.30 1.84 6.92
N ASP A 100 0.46 2.71 7.51
CA ASP A 100 -0.34 2.34 8.68
C ASP A 100 -1.31 1.20 8.36
N LEU A 101 -1.87 1.20 7.15
CA LEU A 101 -2.74 0.12 6.68
C LEU A 101 -1.99 -1.21 6.56
N LEU A 102 -0.80 -1.22 5.94
CA LEU A 102 0.02 -2.41 5.84
C LEU A 102 0.40 -2.94 7.23
N LYS A 103 0.89 -2.07 8.11
CA LYS A 103 1.26 -2.40 9.50
C LYS A 103 0.09 -2.99 10.29
N LEU A 104 -1.10 -2.39 10.18
CA LEU A 104 -2.31 -2.87 10.85
C LEU A 104 -2.73 -4.26 10.36
N ASN A 105 -2.68 -4.51 9.06
CA ASN A 105 -3.09 -5.81 8.50
C ASN A 105 -2.04 -6.89 8.72
N LEU A 106 -0.77 -6.53 8.83
CA LEU A 106 0.29 -7.42 9.30
C LEU A 106 0.04 -7.85 10.76
N SER A 107 -0.26 -6.90 11.64
CA SER A 107 -0.55 -7.20 13.06
C SER A 107 -1.79 -8.07 13.25
N LYS A 108 -2.77 -7.97 12.34
CA LYS A 108 -3.98 -8.80 12.33
C LYS A 108 -3.79 -10.16 11.64
N GLY A 109 -2.61 -10.42 11.07
CA GLY A 109 -2.32 -11.65 10.30
C GLY A 109 -3.13 -11.79 9.01
N LYS A 110 -3.66 -10.70 8.47
CA LYS A 110 -4.38 -10.69 7.18
C LYS A 110 -3.41 -10.71 6.00
N ILE A 111 -2.28 -10.04 6.11
CA ILE A 111 -1.16 -10.11 5.16
C ILE A 111 -0.14 -11.09 5.74
N LYS A 112 0.23 -12.11 4.97
CA LYS A 112 1.11 -13.20 5.41
C LYS A 112 2.38 -13.32 4.60
N GLU A 113 2.34 -12.84 3.37
CA GLU A 113 3.45 -12.94 2.43
C GLU A 113 4.31 -11.68 2.49
N VAL A 114 5.24 -11.67 3.46
CA VAL A 114 6.18 -10.58 3.70
C VAL A 114 7.61 -11.09 3.67
N TYR A 115 8.49 -10.32 3.06
CA TYR A 115 9.83 -10.74 2.70
C TYR A 115 10.86 -9.66 3.03
N ASN A 116 12.10 -10.08 3.23
CA ASN A 116 13.22 -9.19 3.50
C ASN A 116 13.68 -8.43 2.24
N SER A 117 13.53 -9.02 1.07
CA SER A 117 14.01 -8.43 -0.18
C SER A 117 12.97 -8.47 -1.30
N SER A 118 13.19 -7.64 -2.32
CA SER A 118 12.36 -7.59 -3.54
C SER A 118 12.36 -8.88 -4.37
N TYR A 119 13.22 -9.85 -4.04
CA TYR A 119 13.28 -11.15 -4.72
C TYR A 119 12.36 -12.20 -4.09
N PHE A 120 11.71 -11.89 -2.95
CA PHE A 120 10.73 -12.75 -2.28
C PHE A 120 11.26 -14.14 -1.92
N GLN A 121 12.53 -14.23 -1.51
CA GLN A 121 13.16 -15.50 -1.15
C GLN A 121 13.08 -15.77 0.35
N GLU A 122 13.39 -14.78 1.16
CA GLU A 122 13.44 -14.88 2.62
C GLU A 122 12.20 -14.23 3.22
N LYS A 123 11.37 -15.05 3.84
CA LYS A 123 10.11 -14.63 4.45
C LYS A 123 10.37 -14.10 5.86
N LEU A 124 9.82 -12.94 6.16
CA LEU A 124 9.88 -12.30 7.47
C LEU A 124 8.72 -12.73 8.36
N THR A 125 9.01 -12.95 9.63
CA THR A 125 8.00 -13.10 10.67
C THR A 125 7.51 -11.73 11.16
N TYR A 126 6.35 -11.70 11.80
CA TYR A 126 5.83 -10.45 12.37
C TYR A 126 6.75 -9.85 13.44
N ASP A 127 7.41 -10.70 14.24
CA ASP A 127 8.31 -10.26 15.30
C ASP A 127 9.57 -9.59 14.70
N GLU A 128 10.17 -10.17 13.67
CA GLU A 128 11.30 -9.57 12.94
C GLU A 128 10.93 -8.21 12.32
N ILE A 129 9.71 -8.10 11.77
CA ILE A 129 9.22 -6.82 11.25
C ILE A 129 9.07 -5.79 12.39
N GLN A 130 8.56 -6.21 13.55
CA GLN A 130 8.45 -5.28 14.69
C GLN A 130 9.81 -4.83 15.20
N GLU A 131 10.81 -5.69 15.20
CA GLU A 131 12.19 -5.36 15.55
C GLU A 131 12.79 -4.34 14.56
N SER A 132 12.61 -4.53 13.26
CA SER A 132 13.09 -3.59 12.24
C SER A 132 12.40 -2.21 12.29
N LEU A 133 11.19 -2.16 12.85
CA LEU A 133 10.41 -0.91 13.02
C LEU A 133 10.70 -0.21 14.36
N MET A 134 11.57 -0.75 15.20
CA MET A 134 11.81 -0.23 16.53
C MET A 134 13.31 -0.11 16.81
N ALA A 135 13.77 1.09 17.12
CA ALA A 135 15.08 1.29 17.69
C ALA A 135 14.98 1.38 19.22
N ILE A 136 15.94 0.77 19.87
CA ILE A 136 16.08 0.77 21.33
C ILE A 136 17.40 1.46 21.64
N ASP A 137 17.29 2.67 22.15
CA ASP A 137 18.44 3.46 22.61
C ASP A 137 18.52 3.42 24.12
N THR A 138 19.72 3.12 24.63
CA THR A 138 20.02 3.19 26.07
C THR A 138 20.72 4.51 26.35
N ILE A 139 20.16 5.33 27.24
CA ILE A 139 20.78 6.57 27.66
C ILE A 139 22.06 6.29 28.49
N GLU A 140 22.96 7.29 28.61
CA GLU A 140 24.25 7.16 29.28
C GLU A 140 24.12 6.58 30.71
N ALA A 141 23.11 7.03 31.47
CA ALA A 141 22.83 6.51 32.81
C ALA A 141 22.46 5.00 32.80
N GLY A 142 21.87 4.50 31.74
CA GLY A 142 21.57 3.06 31.56
C GLY A 142 22.82 2.24 31.31
N TYR A 143 23.78 2.77 30.57
CA TYR A 143 25.11 2.12 30.42
C TYR A 143 25.86 2.06 31.73
N ASP A 144 25.80 3.14 32.54
CA ASP A 144 26.41 3.15 33.89
C ASP A 144 25.77 2.13 34.81
N GLN A 145 24.43 1.99 34.77
CA GLN A 145 23.71 0.98 35.52
C GLN A 145 24.10 -0.43 35.05
N TYR A 146 24.14 -0.65 33.74
CA TYR A 146 24.55 -1.95 33.20
C TYR A 146 25.95 -2.37 33.64
N ASN A 147 26.87 -1.40 33.65
CA ASN A 147 28.25 -1.66 34.09
C ASN A 147 28.33 -1.95 35.60
N ALA A 148 27.43 -1.39 36.40
CA ALA A 148 27.39 -1.57 37.84
C ALA A 148 26.62 -2.81 38.30
N GLU A 149 25.46 -3.09 37.67
CA GLU A 149 24.45 -4.03 38.14
C GLU A 149 24.20 -5.18 37.17
N GLY A 150 24.64 -5.05 35.91
CA GLY A 150 24.46 -6.07 34.85
C GLY A 150 23.09 -6.11 34.20
N PHE A 151 22.19 -5.14 34.51
CA PHE A 151 20.90 -4.95 33.87
C PHE A 151 20.61 -3.47 33.68
N VAL A 152 19.64 -3.14 32.84
CA VAL A 152 19.19 -1.77 32.58
C VAL A 152 17.69 -1.69 32.88
N ASP A 153 17.27 -0.74 33.68
CA ASP A 153 15.88 -0.47 33.96
C ASP A 153 15.19 0.14 32.74
N GLU A 154 13.89 -0.15 32.55
CA GLU A 154 13.12 0.37 31.42
C GLU A 154 13.08 1.90 31.35
N GLU A 155 13.32 2.57 32.46
CA GLU A 155 13.38 4.04 32.57
C GLU A 155 14.57 4.64 31.80
N TYR A 156 15.66 3.86 31.63
CA TYR A 156 16.86 4.27 30.90
C TYR A 156 16.87 3.78 29.43
N ILE A 157 15.78 3.14 29.00
CA ILE A 157 15.61 2.62 27.65
C ILE A 157 14.63 3.51 26.88
N ASN A 158 15.13 4.21 25.87
CA ASN A 158 14.29 4.97 24.95
C ASN A 158 13.88 4.08 23.77
N LYS A 159 12.59 3.76 23.68
CA LYS A 159 12.02 2.95 22.57
C LYS A 159 11.41 3.89 21.54
N ARG A 160 12.05 4.02 20.39
CA ARG A 160 11.53 4.77 19.25
C ARG A 160 10.94 3.81 18.21
N ARG A 161 9.77 4.14 17.65
CA ARG A 161 9.11 3.34 16.60
C ARG A 161 8.91 4.16 15.36
N ILE A 162 9.13 3.54 14.20
CA ILE A 162 8.81 4.15 12.92
C ILE A 162 7.30 4.34 12.81
N THR A 163 6.91 5.58 12.51
CA THR A 163 5.54 6.03 12.29
C THR A 163 5.31 6.34 10.81
N SER A 164 4.04 6.56 10.42
CA SER A 164 3.72 6.95 9.04
C SER A 164 4.40 8.25 8.60
N ALA A 165 4.73 9.15 9.54
CA ALA A 165 5.38 10.42 9.25
C ALA A 165 6.86 10.26 8.84
N GLU A 166 7.49 9.16 9.23
CA GLU A 166 8.91 8.89 8.95
C GLU A 166 9.14 8.16 7.62
N ILE A 167 8.05 7.68 6.99
CA ILE A 167 8.14 7.05 5.67
C ILE A 167 8.39 8.13 4.62
N LYS A 168 9.48 7.99 3.87
CA LYS A 168 9.90 8.95 2.84
C LYS A 168 9.42 8.54 1.44
N GLN A 169 9.40 7.25 1.15
CA GLN A 169 9.06 6.72 -0.16
C GLN A 169 8.51 5.30 -0.07
N PHE A 170 7.84 4.87 -1.14
CA PHE A 170 7.56 3.46 -1.38
C PHE A 170 8.39 2.97 -2.55
N ARG A 171 9.00 1.79 -2.41
CA ARG A 171 9.56 1.05 -3.53
C ARG A 171 8.55 0.02 -4.00
N ILE A 172 8.37 -0.07 -5.29
CA ILE A 172 7.47 -1.05 -5.90
C ILE A 172 8.23 -1.88 -6.93
N LYS A 173 7.86 -3.15 -7.02
CA LYS A 173 8.34 -4.08 -8.04
C LYS A 173 7.16 -4.52 -8.89
N GLY A 174 7.31 -4.48 -10.20
CA GLY A 174 6.29 -4.95 -11.11
C GLY A 174 6.85 -5.37 -12.45
N THR A 175 6.03 -6.08 -13.20
CA THR A 175 6.41 -6.59 -14.52
C THR A 175 5.46 -6.06 -15.58
N TRP A 176 6.03 -5.42 -16.59
CA TRP A 176 5.37 -5.14 -17.84
C TRP A 176 5.43 -6.38 -18.72
N TYR A 177 4.32 -6.74 -19.34
CA TYR A 177 4.27 -7.85 -20.27
C TYR A 177 3.31 -7.58 -21.40
N PHE A 178 3.67 -8.04 -22.61
CA PHE A 178 2.82 -7.96 -23.78
C PHE A 178 2.09 -9.28 -23.97
N ASN A 179 0.75 -9.22 -23.90
CA ASN A 179 -0.11 -10.37 -24.14
C ASN A 179 -0.45 -10.47 -25.63
N LYS A 180 0.16 -11.42 -26.35
CA LYS A 180 -0.04 -11.58 -27.79
C LYS A 180 -1.46 -11.96 -28.17
N ARG A 181 -2.22 -12.61 -27.25
CA ARG A 181 -3.62 -12.99 -27.52
C ARG A 181 -4.54 -11.78 -27.47
N LEU A 182 -4.27 -10.84 -26.59
CA LEU A 182 -5.07 -9.63 -26.43
C LEU A 182 -4.51 -8.45 -27.25
N GLY A 183 -3.25 -8.55 -27.68
CA GLY A 183 -2.57 -7.48 -28.43
C GLY A 183 -2.32 -6.24 -27.59
N GLU A 184 -2.07 -6.38 -26.29
CA GLU A 184 -1.94 -5.22 -25.38
C GLU A 184 -0.79 -5.39 -24.40
N LEU A 185 -0.16 -4.28 -24.07
CA LEU A 185 0.81 -4.17 -22.99
C LEU A 185 0.09 -4.00 -21.67
N ARG A 186 0.44 -4.82 -20.68
CA ARG A 186 -0.13 -4.79 -19.33
C ARG A 186 0.95 -4.72 -18.28
N TYR A 187 0.60 -4.13 -17.15
CA TYR A 187 1.43 -4.09 -15.96
C TYR A 187 0.86 -4.97 -14.86
N ARG A 188 1.75 -5.67 -14.16
CA ARG A 188 1.40 -6.43 -12.96
C ARG A 188 2.29 -6.03 -11.81
N LEU A 189 1.70 -5.43 -10.79
CA LEU A 189 2.37 -5.11 -9.56
C LEU A 189 2.60 -6.39 -8.76
N LEU A 190 3.84 -6.61 -8.31
CA LEU A 190 4.26 -7.81 -7.59
C LEU A 190 4.55 -7.53 -6.12
N GLY A 191 5.15 -6.38 -5.80
CA GLY A 191 5.53 -6.05 -4.45
C GLY A 191 5.54 -4.57 -4.14
N VAL A 192 5.37 -4.28 -2.86
CA VAL A 192 5.42 -2.92 -2.31
C VAL A 192 6.26 -2.95 -1.03
N CYS A 193 7.16 -2.00 -0.90
CA CYS A 193 8.04 -1.85 0.26
C CYS A 193 8.01 -0.41 0.77
N PRO A 194 7.66 -0.14 2.03
CA PRO A 194 7.87 1.15 2.66
C PRO A 194 9.35 1.35 2.95
N VAL A 195 9.82 2.58 2.77
CA VAL A 195 11.21 2.99 2.99
C VAL A 195 11.23 4.21 3.90
N ALA A 196 12.04 4.12 4.93
CA ALA A 196 12.27 5.20 5.90
C ALA A 196 13.76 5.51 6.03
N ALA A 197 14.09 6.62 6.67
CA ALA A 197 15.43 6.85 7.11
C ALA A 197 15.82 5.84 8.21
N ASP A 198 17.08 5.41 8.23
CA ASP A 198 17.55 4.47 9.24
C ASP A 198 17.39 5.09 10.64
N ILE A 199 16.60 4.43 11.45
CA ILE A 199 16.27 4.90 12.80
C ILE A 199 17.49 4.89 13.73
N ASN A 200 18.50 4.06 13.44
CA ASN A 200 19.71 3.95 14.22
C ASN A 200 20.71 5.08 13.90
N ILE A 201 20.76 5.52 12.63
CA ILE A 201 21.63 6.61 12.17
C ILE A 201 21.07 7.98 12.57
N GLN A 202 19.76 8.15 12.61
CA GLN A 202 19.14 9.42 13.05
C GLN A 202 19.54 9.83 14.49
N ALA A 203 19.96 8.88 15.31
CA ALA A 203 20.50 9.16 16.64
C ALA A 203 21.89 9.79 16.59
N ALA A 204 22.64 9.62 15.50
CA ALA A 204 24.04 10.06 15.36
C ALA A 204 24.23 11.46 14.76
N ASN A 205 23.16 12.21 14.42
CA ASN A 205 23.19 13.55 13.78
C ASN A 205 23.97 13.62 12.46
N GLU A 206 23.97 12.58 11.66
CA GLU A 206 24.58 12.61 10.34
C GLU A 206 23.67 13.34 9.33
N GLU A 207 24.24 14.21 8.51
CA GLU A 207 23.51 15.05 7.56
C GLU A 207 22.95 14.25 6.37
N GLU A 208 23.41 13.03 6.14
CA GLU A 208 22.91 12.14 5.09
C GLU A 208 21.93 11.11 5.68
N GLU A 209 20.66 11.21 5.30
CA GLU A 209 19.63 10.23 5.62
C GLU A 209 19.81 8.99 4.76
N ASP A 210 20.45 7.95 5.25
CA ASP A 210 20.44 6.65 4.60
C ASP A 210 19.02 6.06 4.64
N LEU A 211 18.48 5.75 3.46
CA LEU A 211 17.14 5.22 3.31
C LEU A 211 17.17 3.69 3.29
N VAL A 212 16.45 3.08 4.22
CA VAL A 212 16.40 1.62 4.40
C VAL A 212 15.03 1.07 4.00
N GLU A 213 15.04 -0.04 3.25
CA GLU A 213 13.86 -0.85 2.98
C GLU A 213 13.43 -1.57 4.25
N LEU A 214 12.16 -1.38 4.66
CA LEU A 214 11.70 -1.95 5.93
C LEU A 214 11.25 -3.41 5.75
N PHE A 215 10.37 -3.65 4.80
CA PHE A 215 9.89 -4.99 4.45
C PHE A 215 9.18 -4.97 3.10
N TRP A 216 9.27 -6.07 2.37
CA TRP A 216 8.58 -6.26 1.09
C TRP A 216 7.29 -7.05 1.27
N VAL A 217 6.17 -6.47 0.91
CA VAL A 217 4.87 -7.13 0.91
C VAL A 217 4.61 -7.70 -0.48
N TRP A 218 4.28 -8.99 -0.56
CA TRP A 218 3.79 -9.60 -1.79
C TRP A 218 2.40 -9.04 -2.12
N TYR A 219 2.33 -8.22 -3.16
CA TYR A 219 1.14 -7.43 -3.45
C TYR A 219 -0.13 -8.26 -3.68
N PRO A 220 -0.11 -9.40 -4.40
CA PRO A 220 -1.30 -10.23 -4.58
C PRO A 220 -1.96 -10.70 -3.27
N ASP A 221 -1.18 -10.95 -2.21
CA ASP A 221 -1.70 -11.30 -0.89
C ASP A 221 -2.35 -10.11 -0.16
N ALA A 222 -1.81 -8.92 -0.39
CA ALA A 222 -2.31 -7.70 0.24
C ALA A 222 -3.55 -7.11 -0.45
N ARG A 223 -3.88 -7.52 -1.66
CA ARG A 223 -4.93 -6.89 -2.50
C ARG A 223 -6.29 -6.83 -1.83
N GLU A 224 -6.72 -7.90 -1.18
CA GLU A 224 -8.01 -7.96 -0.50
C GLU A 224 -8.10 -6.88 0.59
N THR A 225 -7.07 -6.76 1.42
CA THR A 225 -7.03 -5.77 2.50
C THR A 225 -6.91 -4.34 1.97
N LEU A 226 -6.17 -4.14 0.88
CA LEU A 226 -6.02 -2.84 0.22
C LEU A 226 -7.30 -2.41 -0.49
N ASN A 227 -8.10 -3.35 -0.97
CA ASN A 227 -9.39 -3.07 -1.61
C ASN A 227 -10.48 -2.73 -0.58
N GLN A 228 -10.41 -3.26 0.64
CA GLN A 228 -11.35 -2.94 1.72
C GLN A 228 -11.16 -1.52 2.29
N ASN A 229 -10.05 -0.86 1.99
CA ASN A 229 -9.70 0.44 2.55
C ASN A 229 -9.60 1.52 1.49
N SER A 230 -10.25 2.65 1.78
CA SER A 230 -10.37 3.76 0.84
C SER A 230 -9.30 4.81 1.06
N ILE A 231 -8.90 5.45 -0.03
CA ILE A 231 -8.07 6.66 -0.04
C ILE A 231 -8.96 7.89 -0.13
N PHE A 232 -8.51 8.98 0.46
CA PHE A 232 -9.16 10.26 0.30
C PHE A 232 -9.08 10.74 -1.15
N ASN A 233 -10.23 10.81 -1.82
CA ASN A 233 -10.34 11.37 -3.16
C ASN A 233 -10.59 12.87 -3.09
N SER A 234 -9.56 13.68 -3.32
CA SER A 234 -9.65 15.14 -3.28
C SER A 234 -10.55 15.75 -4.37
N ARG A 235 -10.84 15.01 -5.44
CA ARG A 235 -11.70 15.46 -6.53
C ARG A 235 -13.18 15.20 -6.28
N ASN A 236 -13.47 14.11 -5.60
CA ASN A 236 -14.86 13.73 -5.30
C ASN A 236 -14.90 12.88 -4.02
N SER A 237 -15.24 13.51 -2.90
CA SER A 237 -15.32 12.87 -1.60
C SER A 237 -16.48 11.85 -1.47
N SER A 238 -17.47 11.91 -2.37
CA SER A 238 -18.57 10.94 -2.38
C SER A 238 -18.24 9.63 -3.10
N GLN A 239 -17.10 9.57 -3.80
CA GLN A 239 -16.64 8.35 -4.46
C GLN A 239 -15.25 7.97 -3.93
N PRO A 240 -15.18 7.17 -2.88
CA PRO A 240 -13.92 6.68 -2.36
C PRO A 240 -13.25 5.79 -3.42
N ILE A 241 -11.93 5.87 -3.48
CA ILE A 241 -11.09 5.02 -4.34
C ILE A 241 -10.27 4.14 -3.41
N THR A 242 -10.19 2.85 -3.67
CA THR A 242 -9.42 1.92 -2.84
C THR A 242 -7.93 2.00 -3.16
N PHE A 243 -7.08 1.60 -2.20
CA PHE A 243 -5.64 1.50 -2.43
C PHE A 243 -5.29 0.52 -3.55
N ASP A 244 -6.02 -0.61 -3.65
CA ASP A 244 -5.81 -1.59 -4.73
C ASP A 244 -6.06 -0.95 -6.10
N VAL A 245 -7.15 -0.21 -6.27
CA VAL A 245 -7.46 0.47 -7.53
C VAL A 245 -6.40 1.53 -7.86
N MET A 246 -5.98 2.34 -6.88
CA MET A 246 -4.99 3.38 -7.08
C MET A 246 -3.64 2.82 -7.54
N LEU A 247 -3.18 1.74 -6.90
CA LEU A 247 -1.91 1.09 -7.23
C LEU A 247 -1.97 0.36 -8.58
N ASN A 248 -3.04 -0.40 -8.85
CA ASN A 248 -3.19 -1.11 -10.13
C ASN A 248 -3.40 -0.19 -11.32
N THR A 249 -4.10 0.93 -11.14
CA THR A 249 -4.28 1.94 -12.20
C THR A 249 -3.09 2.91 -12.31
N ARG A 250 -2.05 2.69 -11.51
CA ARG A 250 -0.81 3.49 -11.50
C ARG A 250 -1.07 4.99 -11.35
N ARG A 251 -1.96 5.36 -10.42
CA ARG A 251 -2.27 6.78 -10.12
C ARG A 251 -1.25 7.37 -9.17
N PHE A 252 0.01 7.30 -9.54
CA PHE A 252 1.15 7.87 -8.83
C PHE A 252 2.21 8.30 -9.83
N ASN A 253 3.13 9.13 -9.39
CA ASN A 253 4.38 9.38 -10.11
C ASN A 253 5.49 8.50 -9.53
N SER A 254 6.32 7.94 -10.40
CA SER A 254 7.41 7.05 -9.99
C SER A 254 8.62 7.19 -10.90
N ILE A 255 9.79 6.90 -10.34
CA ILE A 255 11.07 6.88 -11.02
C ILE A 255 11.58 5.45 -11.02
N ILE A 256 11.94 4.91 -12.21
CA ILE A 256 12.58 3.59 -12.29
C ILE A 256 14.01 3.74 -11.82
N TYR A 257 14.38 3.02 -10.77
CA TYR A 257 15.74 3.03 -10.25
C TYR A 257 16.50 1.74 -10.56
N LYS A 258 15.78 0.70 -11.02
CA LYS A 258 16.36 -0.61 -11.31
C LYS A 258 15.51 -1.33 -12.35
N GLU A 259 16.16 -2.04 -13.27
CA GLU A 259 15.52 -2.95 -14.23
C GLU A 259 16.20 -4.31 -14.20
N GLU A 260 15.45 -5.35 -14.54
CA GLU A 260 16.01 -6.69 -14.77
C GLU A 260 17.01 -6.65 -15.93
N ASN A 261 18.24 -7.04 -15.64
CA ASN A 261 19.34 -7.00 -16.61
C ASN A 261 20.36 -8.13 -16.37
N VAL A 262 21.24 -8.33 -17.35
CA VAL A 262 22.28 -9.37 -17.31
C VAL A 262 23.44 -9.07 -16.34
N TYR A 263 23.43 -7.92 -15.72
CA TYR A 263 24.47 -7.45 -14.79
C TYR A 263 24.00 -7.56 -13.33
N GLU A 264 23.34 -8.65 -12.97
CA GLU A 264 22.83 -8.92 -11.61
C GLU A 264 21.81 -7.88 -11.12
N ASP A 265 21.01 -7.33 -12.06
CA ASP A 265 19.99 -6.32 -11.76
C ASP A 265 20.54 -5.08 -11.04
N ARG A 266 21.72 -4.61 -11.46
CA ARG A 266 22.33 -3.41 -10.84
C ARG A 266 21.40 -2.20 -10.94
N GLU A 267 21.44 -1.36 -9.92
CA GLU A 267 20.65 -0.13 -9.87
C GLU A 267 21.22 0.94 -10.81
N VAL A 268 20.38 1.88 -11.23
CA VAL A 268 20.80 2.98 -12.10
C VAL A 268 21.92 3.81 -11.44
N LYS A 269 21.88 3.99 -10.12
CA LYS A 269 22.92 4.70 -9.37
C LYS A 269 24.30 4.00 -9.44
N ASP A 270 24.34 2.67 -9.65
CA ASP A 270 25.59 1.90 -9.66
C ASP A 270 26.42 2.13 -10.93
N TYR A 271 25.81 2.59 -12.01
CA TYR A 271 26.51 2.91 -13.26
C TYR A 271 26.40 4.37 -13.69
N ILE A 272 25.53 5.14 -13.06
CA ILE A 272 25.44 6.60 -13.20
C ILE A 272 25.65 7.21 -11.81
N PHE A 273 26.93 7.51 -11.50
CA PHE A 273 27.31 8.06 -10.22
C PHE A 273 27.01 9.57 -10.14
N GLU A 274 26.56 10.05 -8.99
CA GLU A 274 26.50 11.47 -8.57
C GLU A 274 25.78 12.44 -9.56
N ASP A 275 25.01 11.94 -10.50
CA ASP A 275 24.27 12.73 -11.48
C ASP A 275 22.78 12.39 -11.48
N ALA A 276 22.05 13.03 -10.58
CA ALA A 276 20.60 12.81 -10.43
C ALA A 276 19.82 13.08 -11.75
N LEU A 277 20.27 14.06 -12.56
CA LEU A 277 19.60 14.35 -13.83
C LEU A 277 19.80 13.20 -14.83
N ARG A 278 21.00 12.65 -14.91
CA ARG A 278 21.27 11.50 -15.79
C ARG A 278 20.56 10.25 -15.32
N GLN A 279 20.44 10.02 -14.01
CA GLN A 279 19.63 8.93 -13.44
C GLN A 279 18.16 9.07 -13.82
N LEU A 280 17.62 10.29 -13.78
CA LEU A 280 16.25 10.56 -14.22
C LEU A 280 16.07 10.34 -15.72
N LEU A 281 17.00 10.78 -16.54
CA LEU A 281 16.99 10.56 -17.99
C LEU A 281 17.07 9.06 -18.34
N GLU A 282 17.83 8.29 -17.58
CA GLU A 282 17.89 6.84 -17.74
C GLU A 282 16.57 6.15 -17.37
N SER A 283 15.93 6.59 -16.28
CA SER A 283 14.58 6.16 -15.94
C SER A 283 13.59 6.41 -17.09
N GLU A 284 13.62 7.60 -17.67
CA GLU A 284 12.76 7.94 -18.82
C GLU A 284 13.13 7.14 -20.08
N ARG A 285 14.41 6.82 -20.29
CA ARG A 285 14.85 5.93 -21.37
C ARG A 285 14.26 4.52 -21.20
N ILE A 286 14.29 3.96 -19.99
CA ILE A 286 13.70 2.65 -19.71
C ILE A 286 12.19 2.67 -19.95
N LYS A 287 11.50 3.71 -19.51
CA LYS A 287 10.07 3.90 -19.78
C LYS A 287 9.78 4.00 -21.28
N SER A 288 10.63 4.70 -22.05
CA SER A 288 10.45 4.81 -23.49
C SER A 288 10.62 3.47 -24.19
N VAL A 289 11.60 2.65 -23.80
CA VAL A 289 11.79 1.31 -24.37
C VAL A 289 10.55 0.44 -24.19
N ILE A 290 9.91 0.50 -23.03
CA ILE A 290 8.67 -0.25 -22.76
C ILE A 290 7.54 0.23 -23.68
N ARG A 291 7.37 1.54 -23.82
CA ARG A 291 6.34 2.16 -24.65
C ARG A 291 6.59 1.93 -26.16
N ASP A 292 7.84 2.05 -26.58
CA ASP A 292 8.22 1.88 -27.99
C ASP A 292 7.97 0.43 -28.44
N PHE A 293 8.20 -0.55 -27.56
CA PHE A 293 7.85 -1.95 -27.82
C PHE A 293 6.35 -2.10 -28.11
N GLU A 294 5.48 -1.45 -27.35
CA GLU A 294 4.05 -1.48 -27.60
C GLU A 294 3.70 -0.89 -28.99
N GLN A 295 4.31 0.26 -29.33
CA GLN A 295 4.07 0.91 -30.62
C GLN A 295 4.55 0.07 -31.81
N ASP A 296 5.69 -0.60 -31.66
CA ASP A 296 6.22 -1.49 -32.70
C ASP A 296 5.29 -2.69 -32.96
N MET A 297 4.65 -3.20 -31.89
CA MET A 297 3.68 -4.29 -32.03
C MET A 297 2.39 -3.88 -32.75
N TRP A 298 2.00 -2.61 -32.71
CA TRP A 298 0.86 -2.10 -33.44
C TRP A 298 1.14 -1.85 -34.94
N ASN A 299 2.42 -1.71 -35.32
CA ASN A 299 2.86 -1.42 -36.68
C ASN A 299 3.14 -2.69 -37.51
N ASN A 300 3.11 -3.86 -36.90
CA ASN A 300 3.28 -5.16 -37.54
C ASN A 300 1.95 -5.93 -37.58
#